data_31b93f06b6345858027f67ba146cf4b5
#
_entry.id   31b93f06b6345858027f67ba146cf4b5
#
_cell.length_a   1.000
_cell.length_b   1.000
_cell.length_c   1.000
_cell.angle_alpha   90.00
_cell.angle_beta   90.00
_cell.angle_gamma   90.00
#
_symmetry.space_group_name_H-M   'P 1'
#
loop_
_entity.id
_entity.type
_entity.pdbx_description
1 polymer ?
#
loop_
_entity_poly.entity_id
_entity_poly.type
_entity_poly.pdbx_seq_one_letter_code
_entity_poly.pdbx_strand_id
1 'polypeptide(L)'
;MDETIRTAAISPLRQRLIDDMNMRRFSRATQHSYIRDVGRFATFLRRPPDTATVDDVRRFQIEQRDAGVPAPTMNSIVSALRFFFTQTIDRPDLARKLIRVAHPRNLPVVLSRDEVARLLNATTCLKHQAALSVAYGAGLRVAEVAALKVTDVDSERSCSGSSAARVAGIATPYSQRIC
;
A
#
# COMPACT_ATOMS: atom_id res chain seq x y z
N MET A 1 20.77 3.46 36.91
CA MET A 1 20.83 4.40 35.77
C MET A 1 19.56 4.22 35.00
N ASP A 2 18.64 5.13 35.23
CA ASP A 2 17.25 5.03 34.78
C ASP A 2 17.15 5.67 33.39
N GLU A 3 17.07 4.83 32.37
CA GLU A 3 16.90 5.26 30.98
C GLU A 3 15.41 5.52 30.75
N THR A 4 14.98 6.70 31.16
CA THR A 4 13.63 7.20 30.92
C THR A 4 13.46 7.34 29.40
N ILE A 5 12.90 6.30 28.75
CA ILE A 5 12.37 6.38 27.38
C ILE A 5 11.35 7.52 27.40
N ARG A 6 11.74 8.69 26.93
CA ARG A 6 10.84 9.82 26.66
C ARG A 6 9.84 9.36 25.60
N THR A 7 8.73 8.84 26.04
CA THR A 7 7.53 8.72 25.21
C THR A 7 7.13 10.14 24.83
N ALA A 8 7.55 10.58 23.64
CA ALA A 8 7.17 11.89 23.13
C ALA A 8 5.63 11.95 23.14
N ALA A 9 5.07 12.82 23.97
CA ALA A 9 3.63 12.95 24.12
C ALA A 9 3.00 13.13 22.74
N ILE A 10 2.10 12.24 22.38
CA ILE A 10 1.37 12.31 21.12
C ILE A 10 0.60 13.63 21.12
N SER A 11 0.81 14.50 20.14
CA SER A 11 0.08 15.76 20.09
C SER A 11 -1.43 15.51 20.02
N PRO A 12 -2.27 16.32 20.67
CA PRO A 12 -3.73 16.13 20.68
C PRO A 12 -4.31 16.03 19.26
N LEU A 13 -3.76 16.79 18.33
CA LEU A 13 -4.18 16.78 16.92
C LEU A 13 -3.86 15.44 16.23
N ARG A 14 -2.70 14.86 16.52
CA ARG A 14 -2.32 13.54 16.02
C ARG A 14 -3.22 12.44 16.58
N GLN A 15 -3.56 12.53 17.88
CA GLN A 15 -4.48 11.58 18.49
C GLN A 15 -5.86 11.67 17.84
N ARG A 16 -6.40 12.87 17.65
CA ARG A 16 -7.67 13.08 16.96
C ARG A 16 -7.67 12.48 15.55
N LEU A 17 -6.59 12.68 14.78
CA LEU A 17 -6.46 12.06 13.46
C LEU A 17 -6.51 10.53 13.53
N ILE A 18 -5.85 9.92 14.52
CA ILE A 18 -5.87 8.47 14.74
C ILE A 18 -7.29 8.00 15.08
N ASP A 19 -7.99 8.69 15.96
CA ASP A 19 -9.35 8.35 16.38
C ASP A 19 -10.33 8.43 15.20
N ASP A 20 -10.21 9.48 14.37
CA ASP A 20 -11.01 9.64 13.16
C ASP A 20 -10.80 8.50 12.13
N MET A 21 -9.55 8.02 12.01
CA MET A 21 -9.22 6.88 11.16
C MET A 21 -9.73 5.56 11.77
N ASN A 22 -9.67 5.39 13.09
CA ASN A 22 -10.16 4.21 13.79
C ASN A 22 -11.68 4.06 13.64
N MET A 23 -12.44 5.15 13.80
CA MET A 23 -13.89 5.15 13.58
C MET A 23 -14.28 4.67 12.17
N ARG A 24 -13.41 4.90 11.18
CA ARG A 24 -13.59 4.46 9.78
C ARG A 24 -12.91 3.13 9.47
N ARG A 25 -12.40 2.44 10.48
CA ARG A 25 -11.75 1.12 10.37
C ARG A 25 -10.59 1.10 9.36
N PHE A 26 -9.81 2.17 9.29
CA PHE A 26 -8.63 2.18 8.44
C PHE A 26 -7.60 1.16 8.91
N SER A 27 -6.97 0.45 7.97
CA SER A 27 -5.89 -0.49 8.28
C SER A 27 -4.71 0.24 8.94
N ARG A 28 -3.94 -0.45 9.78
CA ARG A 28 -2.74 0.11 10.41
C ARG A 28 -1.74 0.68 9.39
N ALA A 29 -1.60 0.02 8.24
CA ALA A 29 -0.73 0.49 7.16
C ALA A 29 -1.21 1.83 6.58
N THR A 30 -2.52 2.00 6.37
CA THR A 30 -3.12 3.26 5.91
C THR A 30 -2.93 4.36 6.95
N GLN A 31 -3.19 4.07 8.23
CA GLN A 31 -3.01 5.02 9.31
C GLN A 31 -1.56 5.51 9.40
N HIS A 32 -0.60 4.57 9.33
CA HIS A 32 0.83 4.91 9.34
C HIS A 32 1.21 5.83 8.17
N SER A 33 0.72 5.53 6.96
CA SER A 33 0.96 6.36 5.78
C SER A 33 0.36 7.76 5.94
N TYR A 34 -0.87 7.88 6.44
CA TYR A 34 -1.54 9.17 6.63
C TYR A 34 -0.85 10.02 7.69
N ILE A 35 -0.48 9.42 8.83
CA ILE A 35 0.26 10.12 9.89
C ILE A 35 1.60 10.64 9.36
N ARG A 36 2.34 9.82 8.59
CA ARG A 36 3.60 10.22 7.97
C ARG A 36 3.40 11.39 7.02
N ASP A 37 2.38 11.34 6.16
CA ASP A 37 2.17 12.34 5.12
C ASP A 37 1.65 13.67 5.69
N VAL A 38 0.79 13.65 6.72
CA VAL A 38 0.41 14.84 7.49
C VAL A 38 1.61 15.38 8.27
N GLY A 39 2.46 14.51 8.80
CA GLY A 39 3.72 14.90 9.46
C GLY A 39 4.68 15.64 8.52
N ARG A 40 4.81 15.22 7.26
CA ARG A 40 5.58 15.93 6.24
C ARG A 40 5.06 17.37 6.01
N PHE A 41 3.75 17.52 5.94
CA PHE A 41 3.12 18.82 5.80
C PHE A 41 3.37 19.70 7.03
N ALA A 42 3.26 19.17 8.25
CA ALA A 42 3.56 19.88 9.47
C ALA A 42 5.04 20.32 9.53
N THR A 43 5.97 19.45 9.10
CA THR A 43 7.41 19.78 9.02
C THR A 43 7.68 20.90 8.02
N PHE A 44 7.02 20.87 6.86
CA PHE A 44 7.09 21.94 5.87
C PHE A 44 6.62 23.28 6.45
N LEU A 45 5.49 23.29 7.14
CA LEU A 45 4.93 24.49 7.74
C LEU A 45 5.76 25.07 8.89
N ARG A 46 6.54 24.22 9.59
CA ARG A 46 7.25 24.54 10.85
C ARG A 46 6.32 25.10 11.95
N ARG A 47 5.03 24.79 11.85
CA ARG A 47 3.96 25.19 12.77
C ARG A 47 2.84 24.15 12.73
N PRO A 48 1.91 24.16 13.70
CA PRO A 48 0.80 23.20 13.71
C PRO A 48 0.00 23.23 12.39
N PRO A 49 -0.34 22.03 11.83
CA PRO A 49 -0.96 21.93 10.50
C PRO A 49 -2.42 22.44 10.46
N ASP A 50 -3.07 22.63 11.60
CA ASP A 50 -4.40 23.25 11.72
C ASP A 50 -4.37 24.77 11.43
N THR A 51 -3.21 25.41 11.55
CA THR A 51 -3.01 26.83 11.23
C THR A 51 -2.75 27.09 9.74
N ALA A 52 -2.82 26.05 8.90
CA ALA A 52 -2.50 26.14 7.49
C ALA A 52 -3.43 27.09 6.72
N THR A 53 -2.87 27.77 5.74
CA THR A 53 -3.58 28.63 4.78
C THR A 53 -3.67 27.96 3.41
N VAL A 54 -4.50 28.51 2.54
CA VAL A 54 -4.61 28.07 1.14
C VAL A 54 -3.26 28.17 0.41
N ASP A 55 -2.51 29.22 0.66
CA ASP A 55 -1.20 29.44 0.05
C ASP A 55 -0.15 28.43 0.54
N ASP A 56 -0.24 28.01 1.80
CA ASP A 56 0.63 26.96 2.33
C ASP A 56 0.40 25.62 1.63
N VAL A 57 -0.85 25.25 1.42
CA VAL A 57 -1.22 24.02 0.70
C VAL A 57 -0.67 24.06 -0.72
N ARG A 58 -0.80 25.18 -1.40
CA ARG A 58 -0.28 25.37 -2.76
C ARG A 58 1.25 25.29 -2.80
N ARG A 59 1.94 26.02 -1.92
CA ARG A 59 3.41 26.01 -1.84
C ARG A 59 3.95 24.63 -1.53
N PHE A 60 3.31 23.89 -0.62
CA PHE A 60 3.69 22.53 -0.30
C PHE A 60 3.60 21.61 -1.52
N GLN A 61 2.51 21.68 -2.29
CA GLN A 61 2.38 20.83 -3.49
C GLN A 61 3.43 21.20 -4.56
N ILE A 62 3.76 22.49 -4.72
CA ILE A 62 4.80 22.94 -5.64
C ILE A 62 6.17 22.39 -5.19
N GLU A 63 6.52 22.53 -3.91
CA GLU A 63 7.79 22.02 -3.37
C GLU A 63 7.93 20.51 -3.55
N GLN A 64 6.85 19.73 -3.28
CA GLN A 64 6.88 18.27 -3.49
C GLN A 64 7.08 17.92 -4.98
N ARG A 65 6.48 18.68 -5.90
CA ARG A 65 6.68 18.52 -7.35
C ARG A 65 8.11 18.83 -7.74
N ASP A 66 8.65 19.92 -7.27
CA ASP A 66 10.00 20.39 -7.59
C ASP A 66 11.08 19.47 -6.98
N ALA A 67 10.76 18.83 -5.86
CA ALA A 67 11.55 17.74 -5.27
C ALA A 67 11.45 16.40 -6.05
N GLY A 68 10.72 16.35 -7.17
CA GLY A 68 10.60 15.16 -8.01
C GLY A 68 9.76 14.05 -7.41
N VAL A 69 8.84 14.32 -6.48
CA VAL A 69 7.98 13.30 -5.88
C VAL A 69 7.07 12.68 -6.94
N PRO A 70 7.10 11.34 -7.12
CA PRO A 70 6.29 10.65 -8.14
C PRO A 70 4.79 10.89 -7.95
N ALA A 71 4.05 10.95 -9.08
CA ALA A 71 2.61 11.21 -9.07
C ALA A 71 1.79 10.27 -8.15
N PRO A 72 2.06 8.95 -8.07
CA PRO A 72 1.37 8.06 -7.13
C PRO A 72 1.57 8.46 -5.67
N THR A 73 2.80 8.82 -5.30
CA THR A 73 3.15 9.27 -3.94
C THR A 73 2.50 10.60 -3.64
N MET A 74 2.52 11.55 -4.58
CA MET A 74 1.81 12.82 -4.45
C MET A 74 0.32 12.61 -4.22
N ASN A 75 -0.30 11.70 -4.95
CA ASN A 75 -1.72 11.39 -4.80
C ASN A 75 -2.06 10.72 -3.45
N SER A 76 -1.12 9.96 -2.88
CA SER A 76 -1.23 9.44 -1.51
C SER A 76 -1.22 10.58 -0.49
N ILE A 77 -0.25 11.49 -0.60
CA ILE A 77 -0.15 12.70 0.26
C ILE A 77 -1.43 13.54 0.16
N VAL A 78 -1.92 13.79 -1.06
CA VAL A 78 -3.18 14.53 -1.29
C VAL A 78 -4.36 13.83 -0.60
N SER A 79 -4.43 12.51 -0.65
CA SER A 79 -5.51 11.75 0.00
C SER A 79 -5.45 11.87 1.53
N ALA A 80 -4.25 11.78 2.11
CA ALA A 80 -4.01 11.94 3.54
C ALA A 80 -4.38 13.35 4.02
N LEU A 81 -3.93 14.39 3.29
CA LEU A 81 -4.23 15.78 3.63
C LEU A 81 -5.71 16.13 3.43
N ARG A 82 -6.38 15.60 2.39
CA ARG A 82 -7.83 15.76 2.23
C ARG A 82 -8.58 15.19 3.41
N PHE A 83 -8.22 13.97 3.83
CA PHE A 83 -8.84 13.35 4.99
C PHE A 83 -8.63 14.20 6.25
N PHE A 84 -7.40 14.64 6.50
CA PHE A 84 -7.04 15.47 7.63
C PHE A 84 -7.84 16.78 7.65
N PHE A 85 -7.87 17.50 6.53
CA PHE A 85 -8.58 18.78 6.43
C PHE A 85 -10.10 18.62 6.56
N THR A 86 -10.68 17.56 5.98
CA THR A 86 -12.15 17.40 5.99
C THR A 86 -12.67 16.75 7.25
N GLN A 87 -11.95 15.80 7.82
CA GLN A 87 -12.46 14.96 8.90
C GLN A 87 -11.90 15.33 10.27
N THR A 88 -10.64 15.79 10.33
CA THR A 88 -9.97 16.03 11.60
C THR A 88 -10.04 17.49 12.04
N ILE A 89 -9.88 18.45 11.12
CA ILE A 89 -9.89 19.87 11.48
C ILE A 89 -11.07 20.66 10.90
N ASP A 90 -11.96 19.99 10.16
CA ASP A 90 -13.16 20.58 9.54
C ASP A 90 -12.86 21.84 8.68
N ARG A 91 -11.86 21.72 7.82
CA ARG A 91 -11.43 22.75 6.87
C ARG A 91 -11.56 22.26 5.41
N PRO A 92 -12.79 22.04 4.91
CA PRO A 92 -13.02 21.56 3.55
C PRO A 92 -12.56 22.56 2.47
N ASP A 93 -12.42 23.83 2.82
CA ASP A 93 -11.84 24.88 1.97
C ASP A 93 -10.41 24.54 1.54
N LEU A 94 -9.55 24.07 2.46
CA LEU A 94 -8.20 23.64 2.18
C LEU A 94 -8.17 22.35 1.39
N ALA A 95 -9.05 21.40 1.70
CA ALA A 95 -9.13 20.12 1.00
C ALA A 95 -9.45 20.29 -0.48
N ARG A 96 -10.30 21.27 -0.85
CA ARG A 96 -10.66 21.56 -2.25
C ARG A 96 -9.50 22.15 -3.05
N LYS A 97 -8.52 22.74 -2.41
CA LYS A 97 -7.33 23.32 -3.07
C LYS A 97 -6.27 22.28 -3.40
N LEU A 98 -6.34 21.11 -2.81
CA LEU A 98 -5.44 20.00 -3.12
C LEU A 98 -5.72 19.45 -4.52
N ILE A 99 -4.70 19.43 -5.37
CA ILE A 99 -4.78 18.96 -6.75
C ILE A 99 -4.21 17.54 -6.83
N ARG A 100 -4.96 16.63 -7.44
CA ARG A 100 -4.45 15.29 -7.79
C ARG A 100 -3.70 15.37 -9.13
N VAL A 101 -2.55 14.73 -9.16
CA VAL A 101 -1.74 14.66 -10.38
C VAL A 101 -2.22 13.49 -11.24
N ALA A 102 -2.48 13.78 -12.53
CA ALA A 102 -2.78 12.72 -13.48
C ALA A 102 -1.57 11.77 -13.60
N HIS A 103 -1.84 10.48 -13.57
CA HIS A 103 -0.82 9.45 -13.72
C HIS A 103 -1.22 8.55 -14.89
N PRO A 104 -0.42 8.49 -15.98
CA PRO A 104 -0.68 7.58 -17.07
C PRO A 104 -0.63 6.13 -16.55
N ARG A 105 -1.64 5.35 -16.89
CA ARG A 105 -1.66 3.91 -16.60
C ARG A 105 -0.84 3.21 -17.68
N ASN A 106 0.43 3.00 -17.42
CA ASN A 106 1.22 2.12 -18.26
C ASN A 106 0.79 0.68 -18.00
N LEU A 107 0.45 -0.03 -19.07
CA LEU A 107 0.18 -1.46 -18.96
C LEU A 107 1.50 -2.17 -18.60
N PRO A 108 1.49 -3.07 -17.62
CA PRO A 108 2.68 -3.84 -17.31
C PRO A 108 3.05 -4.74 -18.50
N VAL A 109 4.34 -4.98 -18.67
CA VAL A 109 4.83 -5.98 -19.63
C VAL A 109 4.39 -7.35 -19.13
N VAL A 110 3.64 -8.05 -19.98
CA VAL A 110 3.17 -9.41 -19.69
C VAL A 110 4.16 -10.40 -20.26
N LEU A 111 4.72 -11.28 -19.42
CA LEU A 111 5.62 -12.34 -19.87
C LEU A 111 4.84 -13.42 -20.62
N SER A 112 5.43 -13.92 -21.70
CA SER A 112 4.95 -15.11 -22.40
C SER A 112 5.18 -16.37 -21.57
N ARG A 113 4.52 -17.47 -21.91
CA ARG A 113 4.69 -18.76 -21.22
C ARG A 113 6.13 -19.25 -21.27
N ASP A 114 6.80 -19.07 -22.40
CA ASP A 114 8.19 -19.50 -22.61
C ASP A 114 9.16 -18.65 -21.76
N GLU A 115 8.89 -17.36 -21.59
CA GLU A 115 9.69 -16.50 -20.72
C GLU A 115 9.52 -16.87 -19.25
N VAL A 116 8.29 -17.21 -18.83
CA VAL A 116 8.02 -17.72 -17.48
C VAL A 116 8.73 -19.06 -17.25
N ALA A 117 8.67 -19.99 -18.21
CA ALA A 117 9.36 -21.28 -18.11
C ALA A 117 10.87 -21.08 -17.97
N ARG A 118 11.47 -20.19 -18.78
CA ARG A 118 12.90 -19.85 -18.66
C ARG A 118 13.24 -19.23 -17.30
N LEU A 119 12.39 -18.34 -16.80
CA LEU A 119 12.57 -17.73 -15.47
C LEU A 119 12.55 -18.77 -14.35
N LEU A 120 11.59 -19.69 -14.39
CA LEU A 120 11.47 -20.77 -13.39
C LEU A 120 12.68 -21.72 -13.44
N ASN A 121 13.13 -22.09 -14.67
CA ASN A 121 14.28 -22.98 -14.85
C ASN A 121 15.62 -22.31 -14.49
N ALA A 122 15.72 -20.99 -14.61
CA ALA A 122 16.91 -20.25 -14.16
C ALA A 122 17.03 -20.13 -12.64
N THR A 123 15.96 -20.47 -11.89
CA THR A 123 15.95 -20.37 -10.44
C THR A 123 16.62 -21.60 -9.83
N THR A 124 17.79 -21.42 -9.23
CA THR A 124 18.60 -22.50 -8.65
C THR A 124 18.10 -23.00 -7.30
N CYS A 125 17.34 -22.18 -6.56
CA CYS A 125 16.82 -22.51 -5.25
C CYS A 125 15.39 -23.06 -5.34
N LEU A 126 15.17 -24.31 -4.91
CA LEU A 126 13.86 -24.97 -4.92
C LEU A 126 12.77 -24.16 -4.23
N LYS A 127 13.09 -23.50 -3.10
CA LYS A 127 12.13 -22.64 -2.38
C LYS A 127 11.64 -21.48 -3.23
N HIS A 128 12.54 -20.82 -3.95
CA HIS A 128 12.20 -19.70 -4.81
C HIS A 128 11.44 -20.17 -6.05
N GLN A 129 11.84 -21.30 -6.62
CA GLN A 129 11.15 -21.90 -7.77
C GLN A 129 9.69 -22.27 -7.40
N ALA A 130 9.50 -22.91 -6.24
CA ALA A 130 8.15 -23.24 -5.74
C ALA A 130 7.31 -21.97 -5.50
N ALA A 131 7.87 -20.95 -4.86
CA ALA A 131 7.18 -19.69 -4.59
C ALA A 131 6.77 -18.98 -5.89
N LEU A 132 7.64 -18.91 -6.90
CA LEU A 132 7.34 -18.32 -8.20
C LEU A 132 6.32 -19.13 -8.98
N SER A 133 6.39 -20.48 -8.92
CA SER A 133 5.42 -21.36 -9.56
C SER A 133 4.03 -21.19 -8.97
N VAL A 134 3.92 -21.10 -7.64
CA VAL A 134 2.65 -20.85 -6.94
C VAL A 134 2.13 -19.45 -7.27
N ALA A 135 3.01 -18.42 -7.24
CA ALA A 135 2.63 -17.05 -7.59
C ALA A 135 2.04 -16.98 -8.99
N TYR A 136 2.69 -17.61 -9.97
CA TYR A 136 2.26 -17.61 -11.36
C TYR A 136 1.00 -18.44 -11.56
N GLY A 137 0.96 -19.68 -11.03
CA GLY A 137 -0.15 -20.60 -11.20
C GLY A 137 -1.44 -20.13 -10.53
N ALA A 138 -1.35 -19.53 -9.35
CA ALA A 138 -2.47 -19.05 -8.57
C ALA A 138 -2.76 -17.53 -8.73
N GLY A 139 -1.91 -16.79 -9.44
CA GLY A 139 -2.05 -15.35 -9.58
C GLY A 139 -1.89 -14.57 -8.27
N LEU A 140 -1.10 -15.11 -7.33
CA LEU A 140 -0.91 -14.54 -6.00
C LEU A 140 0.04 -13.34 -6.03
N ARG A 141 -0.26 -12.36 -5.17
CA ARG A 141 0.68 -11.26 -4.91
C ARG A 141 1.86 -11.75 -4.07
N VAL A 142 3.02 -11.10 -4.22
CA VAL A 142 4.25 -11.47 -3.48
C VAL A 142 4.02 -11.58 -1.97
N ALA A 143 3.26 -10.65 -1.38
CA ALA A 143 2.95 -10.69 0.05
C ALA A 143 2.07 -11.90 0.44
N GLU A 144 1.16 -12.31 -0.44
CA GLU A 144 0.30 -13.49 -0.24
C GLU A 144 1.13 -14.77 -0.31
N VAL A 145 2.04 -14.86 -1.29
CA VAL A 145 2.98 -16.00 -1.40
C VAL A 145 3.90 -16.07 -0.18
N ALA A 146 4.41 -14.93 0.31
CA ALA A 146 5.30 -14.89 1.48
C ALA A 146 4.58 -15.30 2.78
N ALA A 147 3.27 -15.09 2.86
CA ALA A 147 2.45 -15.48 4.01
C ALA A 147 1.92 -16.92 3.94
N LEU A 148 2.09 -17.61 2.81
CA LEU A 148 1.56 -18.95 2.57
C LEU A 148 2.22 -19.97 3.49
N LYS A 149 1.38 -20.83 4.10
CA LYS A 149 1.84 -21.97 4.90
C LYS A 149 1.63 -23.26 4.12
N VAL A 150 2.42 -24.28 4.44
CA VAL A 150 2.27 -25.61 3.81
C VAL A 150 0.86 -26.17 3.99
N THR A 151 0.23 -25.87 5.11
CA THR A 151 -1.17 -26.28 5.41
C THR A 151 -2.22 -25.62 4.52
N ASP A 152 -1.87 -24.54 3.83
CA ASP A 152 -2.78 -23.82 2.94
C ASP A 152 -2.80 -24.43 1.52
N VAL A 153 -1.90 -25.40 1.26
CA VAL A 153 -1.76 -26.09 -0.02
C VAL A 153 -2.40 -27.47 0.09
N ASP A 154 -3.53 -27.65 -0.56
CA ASP A 154 -4.23 -28.95 -0.65
C ASP A 154 -3.70 -29.72 -1.87
N SER A 155 -2.78 -30.67 -1.62
CA SER A 155 -2.19 -31.50 -2.67
C SER A 155 -3.10 -32.62 -3.16
N GLU A 156 -4.12 -33.02 -2.38
CA GLU A 156 -5.01 -34.14 -2.74
C GLU A 156 -6.01 -33.75 -3.84
N ARG A 157 -6.37 -32.48 -3.95
CA ARG A 157 -7.31 -31.98 -4.95
C ARG A 157 -6.71 -31.66 -6.31
N SER A 158 -5.41 -31.73 -6.46
CA SER A 158 -4.74 -31.41 -7.74
C SER A 158 -4.89 -32.48 -8.82
N CYS A 159 -5.38 -33.68 -8.51
CA CYS A 159 -5.51 -34.82 -9.43
C CYS A 159 -6.93 -35.19 -9.88
N SER A 160 -7.96 -34.56 -9.37
CA SER A 160 -9.34 -34.80 -9.84
C SER A 160 -9.84 -33.65 -10.72
N GLY A 161 -10.02 -33.97 -11.98
CA GLY A 161 -10.47 -32.99 -13.01
C GLY A 161 -11.67 -32.17 -12.56
N SER A 162 -11.64 -30.90 -12.98
CA SER A 162 -12.72 -29.91 -12.87
C SER A 162 -13.11 -29.45 -11.47
N SER A 163 -12.16 -28.98 -10.67
CA SER A 163 -12.50 -28.07 -9.56
C SER A 163 -11.30 -27.22 -9.17
N ALA A 164 -11.50 -25.92 -9.16
CA ALA A 164 -10.48 -24.94 -8.84
C ALA A 164 -9.75 -25.31 -7.54
N ALA A 165 -8.43 -25.48 -7.62
CA ALA A 165 -7.60 -25.62 -6.44
C ALA A 165 -7.74 -24.34 -5.61
N ARG A 166 -8.28 -24.44 -4.41
CA ARG A 166 -8.39 -23.32 -3.48
C ARG A 166 -7.21 -23.34 -2.55
N VAL A 167 -6.31 -22.42 -2.75
CA VAL A 167 -5.33 -22.06 -1.73
C VAL A 167 -5.99 -20.98 -0.88
N ALA A 168 -6.31 -21.28 0.39
CA ALA A 168 -6.89 -20.32 1.33
C ALA A 168 -7.98 -19.38 0.74
N GLY A 169 -8.93 -19.94 -0.01
CA GLY A 169 -10.04 -19.18 -0.62
C GLY A 169 -9.77 -18.57 -1.99
N ILE A 170 -8.62 -18.83 -2.61
CA ILE A 170 -8.29 -18.34 -3.95
C ILE A 170 -8.51 -19.45 -4.98
N ALA A 171 -9.47 -19.23 -5.89
CA ALA A 171 -9.74 -20.14 -7.00
C ALA A 171 -8.73 -19.93 -8.13
N THR A 172 -7.99 -20.99 -8.54
CA THR A 172 -7.11 -20.93 -9.71
C THR A 172 -7.75 -21.63 -10.90
N PRO A 173 -7.87 -20.97 -12.07
CA PRO A 173 -8.41 -21.60 -13.28
C PRO A 173 -7.39 -22.47 -14.04
N TYR A 174 -6.22 -22.80 -13.47
CA TYR A 174 -5.11 -23.32 -14.26
C TYR A 174 -4.60 -24.74 -13.93
N SER A 175 -5.35 -25.58 -13.20
CA SER A 175 -4.89 -26.93 -12.85
C SER A 175 -5.13 -28.00 -13.93
N GLN A 176 -5.41 -27.65 -15.18
CA GLN A 176 -5.81 -28.64 -16.19
C GLN A 176 -4.69 -29.26 -17.04
N ARG A 177 -3.41 -28.93 -16.85
CA ARG A 177 -2.35 -29.53 -17.68
C ARG A 177 -1.00 -29.67 -16.97
N ILE A 178 -0.94 -30.40 -15.88
CA ILE A 178 0.31 -31.06 -15.47
C ILE A 178 -0.09 -32.45 -14.93
N CYS A 179 -0.26 -33.38 -15.82
CA CYS A 179 -0.02 -34.81 -15.65
C CYS A 179 0.98 -35.21 -16.71
#